data_65b2a070143eda9a4290ff56911ad1fd
#
_entry.id   65b2a070143eda9a4290ff56911ad1fd
#
_cell.length_a   1.000
_cell.length_b   1.000
_cell.length_c   1.000
_cell.angle_alpha   90.00
_cell.angle_beta   90.00
_cell.angle_gamma   90.00
#
_symmetry.space_group_name_H-M   'P 1'
#
loop_
_entity.id
_entity.type
_entity.pdbx_description
1 polymer ?
#
loop_
_entity_poly.entity_id
_entity_poly.type
_entity_poly.pdbx_seq_one_letter_code
_entity_poly.pdbx_strand_id
1 'polypeptide(L)'
;MKKTFIAVRNVRDFIDAQPDECQVEYWTLVERLEVDGRLVEPFAKKLDESLFEIRIRRGRQVRVIYFYHVDDLVVAVHAFIKKTTKTPLMEMRQARAVMRRFQQGVYHEE
;
A
#
# COMPACT_ATOMS: atom_id res chain seq x y z
N MET A 1 -12.23 8.75 11.06
CA MET A 1 -12.65 7.47 11.61
C MET A 1 -11.48 6.49 11.54
N LYS A 2 -11.19 5.84 12.65
CA LYS A 2 -10.05 4.92 12.71
C LYS A 2 -10.23 3.72 11.80
N LYS A 3 -9.11 3.26 11.25
CA LYS A 3 -9.05 2.04 10.44
C LYS A 3 -7.90 1.16 10.91
N THR A 4 -7.93 -0.09 10.53
CA THR A 4 -6.84 -1.03 10.80
C THR A 4 -6.12 -1.32 9.49
N PHE A 5 -4.80 -1.11 9.48
CA PHE A 5 -3.97 -1.35 8.31
C PHE A 5 -3.34 -2.74 8.41
N ILE A 6 -3.49 -3.53 7.36
CA ILE A 6 -2.78 -4.80 7.24
C ILE A 6 -2.08 -4.84 5.90
N ALA A 7 -0.96 -5.54 5.84
CA ALA A 7 -0.19 -5.69 4.61
C ALA A 7 -0.02 -7.18 4.33
N VAL A 8 -0.18 -7.57 3.07
CA VAL A 8 0.10 -8.95 2.67
C VAL A 8 1.60 -9.21 2.79
N ARG A 9 1.96 -10.49 2.89
CA ARG A 9 3.34 -10.90 3.17
C ARG A 9 4.36 -10.28 2.21
N ASN A 10 4.06 -10.25 0.93
CA ASN A 10 4.98 -9.68 -0.05
C ASN A 10 5.28 -8.22 0.22
N VAL A 11 4.29 -7.45 0.69
CA VAL A 11 4.50 -6.05 1.06
C VAL A 11 5.37 -5.96 2.30
N ARG A 12 5.07 -6.77 3.33
CA ARG A 12 5.87 -6.77 4.57
C ARG A 12 7.34 -7.09 4.26
N ASP A 13 7.58 -8.13 3.47
CA ASP A 13 8.94 -8.53 3.12
C ASP A 13 9.64 -7.44 2.30
N PHE A 14 8.92 -6.81 1.38
CA PHE A 14 9.46 -5.73 0.58
C PHE A 14 9.91 -4.55 1.46
N ILE A 15 9.05 -4.14 2.39
CA ILE A 15 9.35 -3.02 3.29
C ILE A 15 10.51 -3.36 4.21
N ASP A 16 10.54 -4.58 4.75
CA ASP A 16 11.62 -5.02 5.65
C ASP A 16 13.00 -4.98 4.97
N ALA A 17 13.04 -5.11 3.65
CA ALA A 17 14.27 -5.08 2.87
C ALA A 17 14.70 -3.65 2.50
N GLN A 18 13.92 -2.63 2.83
CA GLN A 18 14.25 -1.26 2.47
C GLN A 18 15.14 -0.59 3.51
N PRO A 19 15.85 0.51 3.14
CA PRO A 19 16.61 1.29 4.10
C PRO A 19 15.74 1.78 5.26
N ASP A 20 16.34 2.00 6.42
CA ASP A 20 15.63 2.42 7.63
C ASP A 20 14.80 3.68 7.41
N GLU A 21 15.30 4.62 6.61
CA GLU A 21 14.56 5.86 6.29
C GLU A 21 13.22 5.59 5.61
N CYS A 22 13.20 4.62 4.70
CA CYS A 22 11.96 4.20 4.03
C CYS A 22 11.01 3.57 5.04
N GLN A 23 11.53 2.71 5.91
CA GLN A 23 10.70 2.02 6.90
C GLN A 23 10.07 3.00 7.87
N VAL A 24 10.84 3.97 8.36
CA VAL A 24 10.34 4.98 9.29
C VAL A 24 9.22 5.80 8.63
N GLU A 25 9.42 6.25 7.40
CA GLU A 25 8.41 7.01 6.69
C GLU A 25 7.15 6.17 6.44
N TYR A 26 7.33 4.92 6.03
CA TYR A 26 6.22 3.99 5.81
C TYR A 26 5.35 3.86 7.07
N TRP A 27 5.96 3.56 8.20
CA TRP A 27 5.21 3.37 9.43
C TRP A 27 4.56 4.64 9.93
N THR A 28 5.19 5.81 9.72
CA THR A 28 4.59 7.10 10.04
C THR A 28 3.32 7.33 9.23
N LEU A 29 3.36 7.01 7.92
CA LEU A 29 2.20 7.19 7.05
C LEU A 29 1.11 6.17 7.35
N VAL A 30 1.48 4.92 7.67
CA VAL A 30 0.51 3.89 8.07
C VAL A 30 -0.23 4.32 9.34
N GLU A 31 0.49 4.84 10.33
CA GLU A 31 -0.14 5.31 11.57
C GLU A 31 -1.13 6.45 11.27
N ARG A 32 -0.73 7.40 10.42
CA ARG A 32 -1.63 8.49 10.03
C ARG A 32 -2.86 7.97 9.32
N LEU A 33 -2.69 7.01 8.42
CA LEU A 33 -3.81 6.40 7.71
C LEU A 33 -4.78 5.72 8.69
N GLU A 34 -4.25 5.00 9.67
CA GLU A 34 -5.09 4.35 10.67
C GLU A 34 -5.86 5.35 11.53
N VAL A 35 -5.19 6.39 12.00
CA VAL A 35 -5.81 7.40 12.88
C VAL A 35 -6.85 8.23 12.14
N ASP A 36 -6.51 8.72 10.96
CA ASP A 36 -7.38 9.62 10.19
C ASP A 36 -8.38 8.88 9.31
N GLY A 37 -8.14 7.59 9.07
CA GLY A 37 -8.99 6.77 8.19
C GLY A 37 -8.72 6.97 6.71
N ARG A 38 -7.77 7.84 6.36
CA ARG A 38 -7.37 8.10 4.97
C ARG A 38 -6.05 8.84 4.94
N LEU A 39 -5.40 8.82 3.78
CA LEU A 39 -4.28 9.69 3.47
C LEU A 39 -4.65 10.59 2.30
N VAL A 40 -4.05 11.77 2.26
CA VAL A 40 -4.26 12.74 1.19
C VAL A 40 -2.93 13.05 0.50
N GLU A 41 -3.00 13.70 -0.67
CA GLU A 41 -1.79 14.17 -1.33
C GLU A 41 -1.06 15.17 -0.43
N PRO A 42 0.27 15.17 -0.45
CA PRO A 42 1.18 14.40 -1.32
C PRO A 42 1.54 13.01 -0.77
N PHE A 43 0.97 12.58 0.35
CA PHE A 43 1.34 11.34 1.03
C PHE A 43 0.75 10.10 0.36
N ALA A 44 -0.38 10.26 -0.31
CA ALA A 44 -1.02 9.19 -1.07
C ALA A 44 -1.67 9.76 -2.31
N LYS A 45 -1.94 8.87 -3.28
CA LYS A 45 -2.63 9.22 -4.51
C LYS A 45 -3.61 8.12 -4.86
N LYS A 46 -4.79 8.54 -5.34
CA LYS A 46 -5.76 7.60 -5.89
C LYS A 46 -5.32 7.19 -7.29
N LEU A 47 -5.21 5.89 -7.55
CA LEU A 47 -4.77 5.37 -8.83
C LEU A 47 -5.95 5.07 -9.78
N ASP A 48 -7.03 4.52 -9.23
CA ASP A 48 -8.27 4.27 -9.96
C ASP A 48 -9.41 4.23 -8.94
N GLU A 49 -10.55 3.65 -9.29
CA GLU A 49 -11.71 3.64 -8.40
C GLU A 49 -11.48 2.92 -7.08
N SER A 50 -10.59 1.94 -7.06
CA SER A 50 -10.39 1.06 -5.90
C SER A 50 -9.01 1.12 -5.29
N LEU A 51 -8.00 1.48 -6.07
CA LEU A 51 -6.61 1.39 -5.67
C LEU A 51 -6.01 2.77 -5.37
N PHE A 52 -5.22 2.80 -4.30
CA PHE A 52 -4.50 3.98 -3.85
C PHE A 52 -3.04 3.61 -3.66
N GLU A 53 -2.15 4.60 -3.66
CA GLU A 53 -0.73 4.33 -3.41
C GLU A 53 -0.22 5.25 -2.32
N ILE A 54 0.50 4.66 -1.33
CA ILE A 54 1.28 5.41 -0.36
C ILE A 54 2.59 5.81 -1.04
N ARG A 55 2.98 7.07 -0.87
CA ARG A 55 4.19 7.62 -1.47
C ARG A 55 5.28 7.80 -0.43
N ILE A 56 6.27 6.93 -0.48
CA ILE A 56 7.45 7.00 0.38
C ILE A 56 8.57 7.62 -0.43
N ARG A 57 9.24 8.63 0.11
CA ARG A 57 10.24 9.41 -0.62
C ARG A 57 11.63 9.37 -0.03
N ARG A 58 11.74 9.05 1.26
CA ARG A 58 13.03 9.02 1.95
C ARG A 58 13.77 7.75 1.61
N GLY A 59 15.04 7.90 1.27
CA GLY A 59 15.89 6.79 0.89
C GLY A 59 15.64 6.31 -0.54
N ARG A 60 14.41 5.96 -0.86
CA ARG A 60 14.00 5.47 -2.18
C ARG A 60 12.58 5.88 -2.48
N GLN A 61 12.24 5.92 -3.76
CA GLN A 61 10.87 6.20 -4.22
C GLN A 61 10.03 4.93 -4.14
N VAL A 62 9.66 4.54 -2.93
CA VAL A 62 8.84 3.35 -2.71
C VAL A 62 7.36 3.70 -2.82
N ARG A 63 6.60 2.82 -3.46
CA ARG A 63 5.15 2.95 -3.57
C ARG A 63 4.51 1.69 -3.01
N VAL A 64 3.47 1.87 -2.19
CA VAL A 64 2.70 0.76 -1.61
C VAL A 64 1.25 0.93 -2.02
N ILE A 65 0.73 -0.01 -2.80
CA ILE A 65 -0.64 0.04 -3.29
C ILE A 65 -1.56 -0.64 -2.29
N TYR A 66 -2.67 0.04 -1.96
CA TYR A 66 -3.63 -0.45 -0.98
C TYR A 66 -5.06 -0.18 -1.46
N PHE A 67 -6.03 -0.83 -0.79
CA PHE A 67 -7.44 -0.58 -1.01
C PHE A 67 -8.18 -0.59 0.33
N TYR A 68 -9.36 0.01 0.33
CA TYR A 68 -10.24 -0.01 1.50
C TYR A 68 -11.14 -1.23 1.44
N HIS A 69 -11.14 -2.00 2.51
CA HIS A 69 -11.92 -3.24 2.61
C HIS A 69 -13.00 -3.08 3.67
N VAL A 70 -13.90 -4.07 3.78
CA VAL A 70 -14.96 -4.05 4.80
C VAL A 70 -14.37 -4.05 6.21
N ASP A 71 -15.20 -3.74 7.21
CA ASP A 71 -14.84 -3.75 8.63
C ASP A 71 -13.69 -2.79 8.97
N ASP A 72 -13.65 -1.64 8.28
CA ASP A 72 -12.64 -0.60 8.48
C ASP A 72 -11.20 -1.08 8.28
N LEU A 73 -11.01 -2.06 7.41
CA LEU A 73 -9.68 -2.54 7.04
C LEU A 73 -9.13 -1.76 5.85
N VAL A 74 -7.84 -1.46 5.91
CA VAL A 74 -7.05 -1.00 4.78
C VAL A 74 -6.02 -2.08 4.48
N VAL A 75 -5.99 -2.57 3.26
CA VAL A 75 -5.14 -3.71 2.89
C VAL A 75 -4.12 -3.29 1.85
N ALA A 76 -2.84 -3.38 2.21
CA ALA A 76 -1.74 -3.15 1.28
C ALA A 76 -1.47 -4.45 0.52
N VAL A 77 -1.51 -4.39 -0.80
CA VAL A 77 -1.49 -5.58 -1.67
C VAL A 77 -0.24 -5.68 -2.53
N HIS A 78 0.50 -4.58 -2.73
CA HIS A 78 1.66 -4.58 -3.63
C HIS A 78 2.60 -3.44 -3.27
N ALA A 79 3.90 -3.67 -3.40
CA ALA A 79 4.90 -2.63 -3.17
C ALA A 79 5.98 -2.73 -4.24
N PHE A 80 6.53 -1.58 -4.64
CA PHE A 80 7.56 -1.54 -5.69
C PHE A 80 8.35 -0.24 -5.57
N ILE A 81 9.50 -0.19 -6.27
CA ILE A 81 10.31 1.02 -6.40
C ILE A 81 9.90 1.72 -7.68
N LYS A 82 9.46 2.97 -7.55
CA LYS A 82 8.97 3.75 -8.69
C LYS A 82 10.15 4.34 -9.47
N LYS A 83 10.19 4.06 -10.75
CA LYS A 83 11.24 4.52 -11.66
C LYS A 83 10.70 5.40 -12.78
N THR A 84 9.39 5.56 -12.88
CA THR A 84 8.72 6.31 -13.95
C THR A 84 7.76 7.33 -13.36
N THR A 85 7.26 8.24 -14.20
CA THR A 85 6.33 9.29 -13.78
C THR A 85 4.99 8.72 -13.34
N LYS A 86 4.48 7.73 -14.07
CA LYS A 86 3.21 7.08 -13.80
C LYS A 86 3.44 5.71 -13.17
N THR A 87 2.48 5.26 -12.37
CA THR A 87 2.50 3.89 -11.85
C THR A 87 2.33 2.91 -13.02
N PRO A 88 3.30 2.00 -13.26
CA PRO A 88 3.20 1.08 -14.39
C PRO A 88 1.98 0.18 -14.32
N LEU A 89 1.41 -0.12 -15.47
CA LEU A 89 0.23 -1.00 -15.57
C LEU A 89 0.48 -2.38 -14.97
N MET A 90 1.69 -2.90 -15.11
CA MET A 90 2.05 -4.21 -14.53
C MET A 90 1.91 -4.21 -13.02
N GLU A 91 2.38 -3.14 -12.36
CA GLU A 91 2.25 -3.01 -10.90
C GLU A 91 0.79 -2.93 -10.48
N MET A 92 -0.03 -2.19 -11.23
CA MET A 92 -1.46 -2.10 -10.95
C MET A 92 -2.17 -3.44 -11.17
N ARG A 93 -1.78 -4.20 -12.19
CA ARG A 93 -2.36 -5.53 -12.44
C ARG A 93 -2.06 -6.50 -11.30
N GLN A 94 -0.83 -6.50 -10.82
CA GLN A 94 -0.44 -7.35 -9.69
C GLN A 94 -1.21 -6.96 -8.43
N ALA A 95 -1.32 -5.68 -8.16
CA ALA A 95 -2.09 -5.18 -7.02
C ALA A 95 -3.56 -5.60 -7.11
N ARG A 96 -4.15 -5.43 -8.28
CA ARG A 96 -5.58 -5.76 -8.50
C ARG A 96 -5.83 -7.25 -8.36
N ALA A 97 -4.91 -8.09 -8.81
CA ALA A 97 -5.05 -9.54 -8.68
C ALA A 97 -5.09 -9.96 -7.21
N VAL A 98 -4.21 -9.40 -6.39
CA VAL A 98 -4.19 -9.68 -4.95
C VAL A 98 -5.45 -9.13 -4.28
N MET A 99 -5.86 -7.90 -4.62
CA MET A 99 -7.07 -7.28 -4.10
C MET A 99 -8.29 -8.18 -4.34
N ARG A 100 -8.45 -8.68 -5.57
CA ARG A 100 -9.58 -9.53 -5.93
C ARG A 100 -9.61 -10.82 -5.12
N ARG A 101 -8.45 -11.47 -4.97
CA ARG A 101 -8.37 -12.69 -4.15
C ARG A 101 -8.74 -12.41 -2.71
N PHE A 102 -8.28 -11.28 -2.17
CA PHE A 102 -8.59 -10.88 -0.81
C PHE A 102 -10.11 -10.64 -0.65
N GLN A 103 -10.70 -9.92 -1.60
CA GLN A 103 -12.13 -9.62 -1.58
C GLN A 103 -12.99 -10.88 -1.72
N GLN A 104 -12.51 -11.88 -2.45
CA GLN A 104 -13.21 -13.15 -2.64
C GLN A 104 -12.99 -14.12 -1.49
N GLY A 105 -12.16 -13.77 -0.51
CA GLY A 105 -11.86 -14.66 0.61
C GLY A 105 -10.96 -15.83 0.26
N VAL A 106 -10.24 -15.77 -0.87
CA VAL A 106 -9.38 -16.85 -1.34
C VAL A 106 -7.89 -16.48 -1.31
N TYR A 107 -7.54 -15.40 -0.63
CA TYR A 107 -6.15 -15.03 -0.45
C TYR A 107 -5.51 -15.87 0.65
N HIS A 108 -4.39 -16.52 0.35
CA HIS A 108 -3.64 -17.32 1.30
C HIS A 108 -2.18 -16.87 1.35
N GLU A 109 -1.64 -16.78 2.55
CA GLU A 109 -0.21 -16.55 2.78
C GLU A 109 0.42 -17.88 3.17
N GLU A 110 1.56 -18.18 2.54
CA GLU A 110 2.33 -19.37 2.87
C GLU A 110 3.46 -19.05 3.85
#